data_3eb8e71db1ef6b671180763df2b0ad00
#
_entry.id   3eb8e71db1ef6b671180763df2b0ad00
#
_cell.length_a   1.000
_cell.length_b   1.000
_cell.length_c   1.000
_cell.angle_alpha   90.00
_cell.angle_beta   90.00
_cell.angle_gamma   90.00
#
_symmetry.space_group_name_H-M   'P 1'
#
loop_
_entity.id
_entity.type
_entity.pdbx_description
1 polymer ?
#
loop_
_entity_poly.entity_id
_entity_poly.type
_entity_poly.pdbx_seq_one_letter_code
_entity_poly.pdbx_strand_id
1 'polypeptide(L)'
;MTTPPGLAARALCAAAHEALTEASFRTADFAEAERLFTEARDLAARDGDREGEALAITGLGMTSHGRNIARLVDGAAPSDADVAAEEELMRRALAAWQKTGNTAGTARALFGVSLVFQVLHRDWDAGMPYLWQAFGLAEAVEESGDLYGASEIHRHLGFYYLYADVRPKEAVRQLGHSLALRERLGDLRRVPSALVALGQAELAAGEPQRAAGFAYRAVELARAAGLLPWRIREAEQALAEAEAAVRAAG
;
A
#
# COMPACT_ATOMS: atom_id res chain seq x y z
N MET A 1 13.66 15.50 32.72
CA MET A 1 14.15 14.39 31.89
C MET A 1 13.96 14.84 30.45
N THR A 2 15.04 15.05 29.72
CA THR A 2 14.98 15.40 28.29
C THR A 2 14.62 14.14 27.49
N THR A 3 13.58 14.21 26.66
CA THR A 3 13.21 13.13 25.73
C THR A 3 14.44 12.80 24.85
N PRO A 4 14.78 11.51 24.65
CA PRO A 4 15.85 11.13 23.74
C PRO A 4 15.65 11.77 22.36
N PRO A 5 16.72 12.25 21.70
CA PRO A 5 16.64 12.78 20.35
C PRO A 5 15.94 11.78 19.40
N GLY A 6 15.05 12.27 18.55
CA GLY A 6 14.29 11.46 17.58
C GLY A 6 13.05 10.74 18.11
N LEU A 7 12.85 10.58 19.44
CA LEU A 7 11.67 9.89 19.96
C LEU A 7 10.38 10.65 19.65
N ALA A 8 10.40 11.98 19.74
CA ALA A 8 9.24 12.82 19.45
C ALA A 8 8.87 12.78 17.94
N ALA A 9 9.86 12.84 17.05
CA ALA A 9 9.65 12.72 15.62
C ALA A 9 9.03 11.36 15.24
N ARG A 10 9.52 10.28 15.84
CA ARG A 10 8.97 8.92 15.62
C ARG A 10 7.55 8.76 16.15
N ALA A 11 7.22 9.39 17.29
CA ALA A 11 5.86 9.42 17.82
C ALA A 11 4.91 10.18 16.89
N LEU A 12 5.34 11.32 16.33
CA LEU A 12 4.59 12.03 15.29
C LEU A 12 4.40 11.19 14.04
N CYS A 13 5.42 10.48 13.56
CA CYS A 13 5.30 9.55 12.43
C CYS A 13 4.27 8.44 12.72
N ALA A 14 4.24 7.90 13.92
CA ALA A 14 3.25 6.86 14.29
C ALA A 14 1.82 7.42 14.24
N ALA A 15 1.58 8.61 14.80
CA ALA A 15 0.29 9.31 14.71
C ALA A 15 -0.09 9.64 13.27
N ALA A 16 0.89 10.09 12.47
CA ALA A 16 0.68 10.38 11.04
C ALA A 16 0.32 9.14 10.22
N HIS A 17 0.91 7.98 10.52
CA HIS A 17 0.54 6.73 9.87
C HIS A 17 -0.89 6.28 10.20
N GLU A 18 -1.36 6.50 11.44
CA GLU A 18 -2.75 6.23 11.79
C GLU A 18 -3.69 7.19 11.06
N ALA A 19 -3.38 8.48 11.01
CA ALA A 19 -4.15 9.47 10.24
C ALA A 19 -4.19 9.11 8.75
N LEU A 20 -3.06 8.69 8.16
CA LEU A 20 -2.99 8.22 6.78
C LEU A 20 -3.85 6.96 6.55
N THR A 21 -3.84 6.04 7.51
CA THR A 21 -4.67 4.83 7.45
C THR A 21 -6.16 5.20 7.48
N GLU A 22 -6.56 6.07 8.40
CA GLU A 22 -7.93 6.55 8.50
C GLU A 22 -8.37 7.26 7.20
N ALA A 23 -7.51 8.13 6.65
CA ALA A 23 -7.76 8.80 5.37
C ALA A 23 -7.92 7.80 4.23
N SER A 24 -7.01 6.83 4.12
CA SER A 24 -6.98 5.88 3.00
C SER A 24 -8.16 4.90 2.99
N PHE A 25 -8.75 4.61 4.16
CA PHE A 25 -9.78 3.57 4.28
C PHE A 25 -11.17 4.10 4.62
N ARG A 26 -11.29 5.26 5.30
CA ARG A 26 -12.57 5.73 5.84
C ARG A 26 -12.99 7.16 5.48
N THR A 27 -12.07 8.12 5.39
CA THR A 27 -12.44 9.53 5.31
C THR A 27 -12.06 10.23 4.00
N ALA A 28 -11.03 9.76 3.31
CA ALA A 28 -10.36 10.44 2.19
C ALA A 28 -9.81 11.83 2.54
N ASP A 29 -9.67 12.17 3.84
CA ASP A 29 -9.06 13.42 4.30
C ASP A 29 -7.62 13.20 4.73
N PHE A 30 -6.68 13.65 3.91
CA PHE A 30 -5.25 13.46 4.09
C PHE A 30 -4.56 14.64 4.80
N ALA A 31 -5.28 15.70 5.18
CA ALA A 31 -4.67 16.94 5.69
C ALA A 31 -3.91 16.72 7.00
N GLU A 32 -4.47 15.96 7.93
CA GLU A 32 -3.84 15.69 9.22
C GLU A 32 -2.58 14.81 9.08
N ALA A 33 -2.62 13.80 8.20
CA ALA A 33 -1.44 12.97 7.92
C ALA A 33 -0.29 13.81 7.35
N GLU A 34 -0.59 14.69 6.38
CA GLU A 34 0.41 15.59 5.78
C GLU A 34 1.01 16.55 6.81
N ARG A 35 0.17 17.14 7.66
CA ARG A 35 0.62 18.05 8.72
C ARG A 35 1.57 17.35 9.69
N LEU A 36 1.18 16.17 10.19
CA LEU A 36 1.97 15.40 11.16
C LEU A 36 3.28 14.89 10.57
N PHE A 37 3.30 14.39 9.34
CA PHE A 37 4.55 13.98 8.68
C PHE A 37 5.46 15.18 8.40
N THR A 38 4.91 16.34 8.06
CA THR A 38 5.69 17.56 7.87
C THR A 38 6.37 17.99 9.18
N GLU A 39 5.62 18.02 10.29
CA GLU A 39 6.14 18.34 11.61
C GLU A 39 7.19 17.32 12.06
N ALA A 40 6.94 16.01 11.82
CA ALA A 40 7.90 14.95 12.14
C ALA A 40 9.22 15.12 11.38
N ARG A 41 9.14 15.41 10.06
CA ARG A 41 10.33 15.66 9.22
C ARG A 41 11.15 16.83 9.75
N ASP A 42 10.50 17.95 10.03
CA ASP A 42 11.18 19.17 10.47
C ASP A 42 11.81 19.00 11.88
N LEU A 43 11.16 18.22 12.74
CA LEU A 43 11.69 17.86 14.04
C LEU A 43 12.90 16.92 13.91
N ALA A 44 12.76 15.85 13.12
CA ALA A 44 13.84 14.89 12.88
C ALA A 44 15.08 15.56 12.28
N ALA A 45 14.90 16.48 11.31
CA ALA A 45 15.98 17.24 10.71
C ALA A 45 16.71 18.12 11.75
N ARG A 46 15.98 18.79 12.65
CA ARG A 46 16.57 19.60 13.74
C ARG A 46 17.37 18.75 14.74
N ASP A 47 16.86 17.55 15.02
CA ASP A 47 17.46 16.62 15.98
C ASP A 47 18.59 15.79 15.38
N GLY A 48 18.81 15.84 14.06
CA GLY A 48 19.77 15.02 13.33
C GLY A 48 19.36 13.55 13.23
N ASP A 49 18.07 13.21 13.44
CA ASP A 49 17.52 11.86 13.29
C ASP A 49 17.26 11.55 11.81
N ARG A 50 18.30 11.04 11.14
CA ARG A 50 18.22 10.71 9.70
C ARG A 50 17.17 9.66 9.37
N GLU A 51 16.96 8.68 10.25
CA GLU A 51 15.91 7.66 10.02
C GLU A 51 14.52 8.24 10.22
N GLY A 52 14.31 9.05 11.26
CA GLY A 52 13.06 9.77 11.49
C GLY A 52 12.71 10.70 10.32
N GLU A 53 13.70 11.41 9.78
CA GLU A 53 13.52 12.25 8.59
C GLU A 53 13.14 11.43 7.37
N ALA A 54 13.84 10.31 7.08
CA ALA A 54 13.55 9.43 5.96
C ALA A 54 12.15 8.79 6.09
N LEU A 55 11.75 8.38 7.31
CA LEU A 55 10.43 7.85 7.61
C LEU A 55 9.33 8.88 7.33
N ALA A 56 9.53 10.13 7.77
CA ALA A 56 8.57 11.20 7.54
C ALA A 56 8.43 11.56 6.05
N ILE A 57 9.54 11.62 5.30
CA ILE A 57 9.51 11.85 3.85
C ILE A 57 8.76 10.70 3.14
N THR A 58 8.98 9.43 3.54
CA THR A 58 8.24 8.28 3.02
C THR A 58 6.74 8.44 3.28
N GLY A 59 6.37 8.85 4.49
CA GLY A 59 4.98 9.11 4.85
C GLY A 59 4.33 10.22 4.03
N LEU A 60 5.05 11.31 3.75
CA LEU A 60 4.58 12.38 2.85
C LEU A 60 4.34 11.87 1.43
N GLY A 61 5.24 11.05 0.90
CA GLY A 61 5.06 10.41 -0.41
C GLY A 61 3.82 9.50 -0.44
N MET A 62 3.64 8.66 0.58
CA MET A 62 2.45 7.80 0.68
C MET A 62 1.15 8.59 0.88
N THR A 63 1.21 9.73 1.55
CA THR A 63 0.07 10.65 1.70
C THR A 63 -0.31 11.27 0.35
N SER A 64 0.67 11.70 -0.44
CA SER A 64 0.47 12.17 -1.82
C SER A 64 -0.13 11.07 -2.69
N HIS A 65 0.40 9.86 -2.61
CA HIS A 65 -0.13 8.68 -3.31
C HIS A 65 -1.61 8.43 -2.97
N GLY A 66 -1.95 8.38 -1.69
CA GLY A 66 -3.34 8.20 -1.24
C GLY A 66 -4.28 9.25 -1.80
N ARG A 67 -3.87 10.52 -1.83
CA ARG A 67 -4.63 11.63 -2.41
C ARG A 67 -4.83 11.46 -3.93
N ASN A 68 -3.79 11.06 -4.65
CA ASN A 68 -3.86 10.81 -6.09
C ASN A 68 -4.76 9.61 -6.41
N ILE A 69 -4.72 8.55 -5.61
CA ILE A 69 -5.67 7.42 -5.72
C ILE A 69 -7.10 7.87 -5.48
N ALA A 70 -7.36 8.68 -4.45
CA ALA A 70 -8.71 9.20 -4.18
C ALA A 70 -9.25 9.98 -5.38
N ARG A 71 -8.44 10.83 -6.01
CA ARG A 71 -8.81 11.55 -7.25
C ARG A 71 -9.13 10.59 -8.40
N LEU A 72 -8.30 9.57 -8.62
CA LEU A 72 -8.53 8.56 -9.67
C LEU A 72 -9.86 7.82 -9.46
N VAL A 73 -10.17 7.47 -8.22
CA VAL A 73 -11.45 6.82 -7.87
C VAL A 73 -12.65 7.72 -8.11
N ASP A 74 -12.50 9.03 -7.87
CA ASP A 74 -13.53 10.04 -8.16
C ASP A 74 -13.62 10.42 -9.65
N GLY A 75 -12.85 9.75 -10.51
CA GLY A 75 -12.83 9.97 -11.97
C GLY A 75 -12.02 11.18 -12.41
N ALA A 76 -11.23 11.78 -11.51
CA ALA A 76 -10.36 12.91 -11.81
C ALA A 76 -8.89 12.44 -11.90
N ALA A 77 -8.26 12.58 -13.07
CA ALA A 77 -6.84 12.28 -13.19
C ALA A 77 -6.02 13.28 -12.35
N PRO A 78 -4.99 12.80 -11.60
CA PRO A 78 -4.01 13.69 -11.01
C PRO A 78 -3.34 14.55 -12.12
N SER A 79 -2.99 15.80 -11.79
CA SER A 79 -2.22 16.63 -12.71
C SER A 79 -0.78 16.13 -12.84
N ASP A 80 -0.10 16.46 -13.95
CA ASP A 80 1.31 16.15 -14.13
C ASP A 80 2.17 16.70 -12.99
N ALA A 81 1.79 17.86 -12.43
CA ALA A 81 2.46 18.44 -11.27
C ALA A 81 2.28 17.61 -9.99
N ASP A 82 1.08 17.05 -9.76
CA ASP A 82 0.82 16.17 -8.60
C ASP A 82 1.62 14.87 -8.72
N VAL A 83 1.68 14.29 -9.92
CA VAL A 83 2.46 13.07 -10.21
C VAL A 83 3.95 13.34 -10.01
N ALA A 84 4.48 14.42 -10.56
CA ALA A 84 5.89 14.79 -10.41
C ALA A 84 6.26 15.09 -8.93
N ALA A 85 5.36 15.71 -8.19
CA ALA A 85 5.57 15.96 -6.75
C ALA A 85 5.64 14.66 -5.94
N GLU A 86 4.77 13.69 -6.23
CA GLU A 86 4.81 12.37 -5.59
C GLU A 86 6.10 11.62 -5.95
N GLU A 87 6.48 11.61 -7.24
CA GLU A 87 7.71 10.97 -7.70
C GLU A 87 8.95 11.55 -7.00
N GLU A 88 9.03 12.88 -6.90
CA GLU A 88 10.13 13.56 -6.20
C GLU A 88 10.19 13.16 -4.72
N LEU A 89 9.05 13.12 -4.01
CA LEU A 89 8.99 12.68 -2.62
C LEU A 89 9.48 11.24 -2.45
N MET A 90 9.05 10.31 -3.32
CA MET A 90 9.47 8.92 -3.26
C MET A 90 10.96 8.74 -3.56
N ARG A 91 11.51 9.47 -4.53
CA ARG A 91 12.95 9.46 -4.84
C ARG A 91 13.78 10.06 -3.68
N ARG A 92 13.30 11.13 -3.06
CA ARG A 92 13.94 11.72 -1.86
C ARG A 92 13.93 10.76 -0.68
N ALA A 93 12.80 10.06 -0.46
CA ALA A 93 12.70 9.02 0.57
C ALA A 93 13.74 7.92 0.32
N LEU A 94 13.85 7.43 -0.92
CA LEU A 94 14.84 6.40 -1.28
C LEU A 94 16.27 6.88 -1.01
N ALA A 95 16.63 8.08 -1.47
CA ALA A 95 17.96 8.65 -1.22
C ALA A 95 18.26 8.86 0.27
N ALA A 96 17.25 9.22 1.07
CA ALA A 96 17.38 9.38 2.50
C ALA A 96 17.63 8.03 3.20
N TRP A 97 16.85 7.01 2.90
CA TRP A 97 17.01 5.67 3.48
C TRP A 97 18.34 5.00 3.10
N GLN A 98 18.77 5.13 1.85
CA GLN A 98 20.07 4.62 1.41
C GLN A 98 21.26 5.19 2.22
N LYS A 99 21.16 6.45 2.67
CA LYS A 99 22.17 7.08 3.51
C LYS A 99 22.19 6.56 4.95
N THR A 100 21.11 5.95 5.42
CA THR A 100 21.04 5.38 6.78
C THR A 100 21.60 3.96 6.84
N GLY A 101 21.64 3.24 5.71
CA GLY A 101 21.95 1.81 5.67
C GLY A 101 20.80 0.91 6.15
N ASN A 102 19.62 1.47 6.44
CA ASN A 102 18.45 0.70 6.88
C ASN A 102 17.80 -0.03 5.71
N THR A 103 17.95 -1.34 5.69
CA THR A 103 17.46 -2.22 4.60
C THR A 103 15.94 -2.19 4.46
N ALA A 104 15.20 -2.27 5.58
CA ALA A 104 13.74 -2.26 5.56
C ALA A 104 13.19 -0.91 5.08
N GLY A 105 13.78 0.20 5.53
CA GLY A 105 13.45 1.54 5.05
C GLY A 105 13.72 1.71 3.56
N THR A 106 14.87 1.22 3.08
CA THR A 106 15.23 1.23 1.65
C THR A 106 14.24 0.45 0.82
N ALA A 107 13.83 -0.75 1.26
CA ALA A 107 12.82 -1.56 0.56
C ALA A 107 11.47 -0.84 0.43
N ARG A 108 11.01 -0.19 1.51
CA ARG A 108 9.76 0.60 1.48
C ARG A 108 9.83 1.76 0.50
N ALA A 109 10.97 2.46 0.46
CA ALA A 109 11.15 3.57 -0.47
C ALA A 109 11.25 3.10 -1.93
N LEU A 110 11.93 1.99 -2.20
CA LEU A 110 11.94 1.35 -3.51
C LEU A 110 10.52 0.98 -3.96
N PHE A 111 9.73 0.38 -3.06
CA PHE A 111 8.32 0.11 -3.32
C PHE A 111 7.55 1.39 -3.63
N GLY A 112 7.75 2.47 -2.85
CA GLY A 112 7.12 3.78 -3.11
C GLY A 112 7.43 4.32 -4.50
N VAL A 113 8.69 4.26 -4.96
CA VAL A 113 9.05 4.65 -6.32
C VAL A 113 8.34 3.77 -7.35
N SER A 114 8.27 2.45 -7.11
CA SER A 114 7.58 1.54 -8.03
C SER A 114 6.09 1.85 -8.18
N LEU A 115 5.42 2.31 -7.11
CA LEU A 115 4.00 2.68 -7.14
C LEU A 115 3.71 3.81 -8.12
N VAL A 116 4.56 4.84 -8.16
CA VAL A 116 4.39 5.97 -9.09
C VAL A 116 4.32 5.46 -10.52
N PHE A 117 5.27 4.60 -10.91
CA PHE A 117 5.30 4.05 -12.26
C PHE A 117 4.12 3.11 -12.53
N GLN A 118 3.85 2.16 -11.64
CA GLN A 118 2.79 1.17 -11.85
C GLN A 118 1.40 1.81 -11.89
N VAL A 119 1.12 2.77 -11.02
CA VAL A 119 -0.22 3.28 -10.78
C VAL A 119 -0.49 4.58 -11.53
N LEU A 120 0.43 5.55 -11.43
CA LEU A 120 0.21 6.89 -11.99
C LEU A 120 0.67 6.98 -13.45
N HIS A 121 1.84 6.46 -13.77
CA HIS A 121 2.32 6.39 -15.16
C HIS A 121 1.77 5.18 -15.93
N ARG A 122 1.23 4.16 -15.23
CA ARG A 122 0.79 2.88 -15.80
C ARG A 122 1.88 2.19 -16.63
N ASP A 123 3.12 2.34 -16.21
CA ASP A 123 4.32 1.82 -16.84
C ASP A 123 4.94 0.74 -15.93
N TRP A 124 4.56 -0.52 -16.18
CA TRP A 124 5.11 -1.66 -15.45
C TRP A 124 6.60 -1.84 -15.69
N ASP A 125 7.05 -1.61 -16.93
CA ASP A 125 8.46 -1.85 -17.30
C ASP A 125 9.39 -0.91 -16.52
N ALA A 126 8.99 0.36 -16.36
CA ALA A 126 9.74 1.31 -15.55
C ALA A 126 9.63 1.06 -14.04
N GLY A 127 8.50 0.53 -13.56
CA GLY A 127 8.26 0.26 -12.15
C GLY A 127 8.90 -1.03 -11.62
N MET A 128 8.96 -2.08 -12.46
CA MET A 128 9.39 -3.41 -12.05
C MET A 128 10.82 -3.51 -11.51
N PRO A 129 11.82 -2.80 -12.04
CA PRO A 129 13.17 -2.82 -11.46
C PRO A 129 13.21 -2.40 -9.99
N TYR A 130 12.37 -1.45 -9.59
CA TYR A 130 12.25 -1.01 -8.19
C TYR A 130 11.47 -2.04 -7.36
N LEU A 131 10.37 -2.59 -7.90
CA LEU A 131 9.58 -3.60 -7.21
C LEU A 131 10.40 -4.89 -6.96
N TRP A 132 11.18 -5.35 -7.93
CA TRP A 132 12.05 -6.52 -7.75
C TRP A 132 13.11 -6.31 -6.69
N GLN A 133 13.72 -5.12 -6.63
CA GLN A 133 14.65 -4.79 -5.56
C GLN A 133 13.94 -4.76 -4.20
N ALA A 134 12.76 -4.12 -4.10
CA ALA A 134 11.97 -4.12 -2.87
C ALA A 134 11.59 -5.54 -2.43
N PHE A 135 11.18 -6.39 -3.37
CA PHE A 135 10.83 -7.78 -3.11
C PHE A 135 12.02 -8.61 -2.61
N GLY A 136 13.22 -8.40 -3.17
CA GLY A 136 14.44 -9.04 -2.68
C GLY A 136 14.79 -8.68 -1.22
N LEU A 137 14.18 -7.61 -0.69
CA LEU A 137 14.36 -7.13 0.69
C LEU A 137 13.08 -7.28 1.54
N ALA A 138 12.03 -7.93 1.03
CA ALA A 138 10.73 -8.01 1.71
C ALA A 138 10.80 -8.74 3.07
N GLU A 139 11.68 -9.74 3.19
CA GLU A 139 11.93 -10.44 4.46
C GLU A 139 12.45 -9.48 5.54
N ALA A 140 13.40 -8.61 5.21
CA ALA A 140 13.90 -7.60 6.13
C ALA A 140 12.81 -6.59 6.55
N VAL A 141 11.84 -6.29 5.67
CA VAL A 141 10.67 -5.46 6.00
C VAL A 141 9.76 -6.19 7.00
N GLU A 142 9.49 -7.49 6.77
CA GLU A 142 8.70 -8.29 7.68
C GLU A 142 9.37 -8.44 9.05
N GLU A 143 10.66 -8.74 9.09
CA GLU A 143 11.47 -8.85 10.32
C GLU A 143 11.53 -7.54 11.10
N SER A 144 11.47 -6.39 10.43
CA SER A 144 11.38 -5.07 11.08
C SER A 144 10.04 -4.82 11.78
N GLY A 145 9.06 -5.71 11.61
CA GLY A 145 7.70 -5.57 12.14
C GLY A 145 6.76 -4.78 11.24
N ASP A 146 7.21 -4.30 10.07
CA ASP A 146 6.33 -3.62 9.11
C ASP A 146 5.59 -4.63 8.22
N LEU A 147 4.66 -5.36 8.84
CA LEU A 147 3.85 -6.36 8.13
C LEU A 147 3.02 -5.75 7.01
N TYR A 148 2.59 -4.49 7.15
CA TYR A 148 1.84 -3.81 6.10
C TYR A 148 2.71 -3.51 4.89
N GLY A 149 3.89 -2.92 5.10
CA GLY A 149 4.84 -2.65 4.02
C GLY A 149 5.24 -3.92 3.27
N ALA A 150 5.56 -5.00 3.98
CA ALA A 150 5.82 -6.31 3.37
C ALA A 150 4.61 -6.80 2.56
N SER A 151 3.38 -6.68 3.11
CA SER A 151 2.15 -7.08 2.42
C SER A 151 1.92 -6.34 1.11
N GLU A 152 2.26 -5.04 1.06
CA GLU A 152 2.10 -4.22 -0.15
C GLU A 152 3.09 -4.64 -1.25
N ILE A 153 4.34 -4.95 -0.90
CA ILE A 153 5.34 -5.46 -1.85
C ILE A 153 4.81 -6.74 -2.51
N HIS A 154 4.34 -7.71 -1.72
CA HIS A 154 3.76 -8.95 -2.23
C HIS A 154 2.48 -8.70 -3.06
N ARG A 155 1.62 -7.76 -2.62
CA ARG A 155 0.39 -7.42 -3.33
C ARG A 155 0.69 -6.88 -4.73
N HIS A 156 1.62 -5.96 -4.86
CA HIS A 156 1.96 -5.37 -6.15
C HIS A 156 2.71 -6.33 -7.07
N LEU A 157 3.50 -7.24 -6.52
CA LEU A 157 4.05 -8.35 -7.31
C LEU A 157 2.95 -9.30 -7.78
N GLY A 158 1.95 -9.56 -6.95
CA GLY A 158 0.76 -10.32 -7.34
C GLY A 158 -0.01 -9.65 -8.47
N PHE A 159 -0.18 -8.33 -8.44
CA PHE A 159 -0.82 -7.58 -9.54
C PHE A 159 0.01 -7.62 -10.82
N TYR A 160 1.34 -7.55 -10.74
CA TYR A 160 2.19 -7.76 -11.90
C TYR A 160 1.89 -9.11 -12.58
N TYR A 161 1.84 -10.20 -11.79
CA TYR A 161 1.51 -11.53 -12.31
C TYR A 161 0.06 -11.68 -12.75
N LEU A 162 -0.84 -10.84 -12.30
CA LEU A 162 -2.24 -10.87 -12.71
C LEU A 162 -2.49 -10.10 -14.01
N TYR A 163 -1.85 -8.93 -14.17
CA TYR A 163 -2.20 -7.99 -15.22
C TYR A 163 -1.14 -7.79 -16.30
N ALA A 164 0.14 -8.00 -16.00
CA ALA A 164 1.25 -7.76 -16.92
C ALA A 164 1.89 -9.05 -17.44
N ASP A 165 2.32 -9.94 -16.55
CA ASP A 165 3.01 -11.19 -16.91
C ASP A 165 2.07 -12.42 -16.96
N VAL A 166 0.80 -12.24 -16.73
CA VAL A 166 -0.32 -13.20 -16.83
C VAL A 166 0.04 -14.63 -16.36
N ARG A 167 0.43 -14.73 -15.10
CA ARG A 167 0.68 -15.99 -14.38
C ARG A 167 -0.23 -16.14 -13.17
N PRO A 168 -1.51 -16.52 -13.33
CA PRO A 168 -2.51 -16.47 -12.25
C PRO A 168 -2.12 -17.26 -11.00
N LYS A 169 -1.45 -18.40 -11.14
CA LYS A 169 -1.00 -19.21 -9.99
C LYS A 169 0.07 -18.47 -9.15
N GLU A 170 0.96 -17.73 -9.80
CA GLU A 170 1.95 -16.88 -9.11
C GLU A 170 1.26 -15.68 -8.44
N ALA A 171 0.25 -15.08 -9.11
CA ALA A 171 -0.57 -14.05 -8.52
C ALA A 171 -1.27 -14.54 -7.24
N VAL A 172 -1.91 -15.71 -7.27
CA VAL A 172 -2.53 -16.34 -6.10
C VAL A 172 -1.52 -16.52 -4.96
N ARG A 173 -0.31 -17.00 -5.26
CA ARG A 173 0.73 -17.19 -4.25
C ARG A 173 1.13 -15.89 -3.58
N GLN A 174 1.41 -14.83 -4.35
CA GLN A 174 1.83 -13.54 -3.82
C GLN A 174 0.70 -12.81 -3.07
N LEU A 175 -0.51 -12.82 -3.62
CA LEU A 175 -1.67 -12.20 -2.98
C LEU A 175 -2.12 -12.95 -1.74
N GLY A 176 -1.97 -14.29 -1.72
CA GLY A 176 -2.19 -15.10 -0.52
C GLY A 176 -1.21 -14.75 0.59
N HIS A 177 0.07 -14.54 0.26
CA HIS A 177 1.06 -14.08 1.25
C HIS A 177 0.74 -12.68 1.79
N SER A 178 0.37 -11.76 0.89
CA SER A 178 -0.09 -10.41 1.29
C SER A 178 -1.28 -10.47 2.25
N LEU A 179 -2.27 -11.31 1.99
CA LEU A 179 -3.42 -11.49 2.89
C LEU A 179 -2.99 -12.01 4.26
N ALA A 180 -2.14 -13.03 4.31
CA ALA A 180 -1.65 -13.61 5.57
C ALA A 180 -0.93 -12.57 6.43
N LEU A 181 -0.10 -11.70 5.83
CA LEU A 181 0.57 -10.61 6.53
C LEU A 181 -0.43 -9.59 7.12
N ARG A 182 -1.47 -9.23 6.37
CA ARG A 182 -2.51 -8.29 6.86
C ARG A 182 -3.39 -8.90 7.95
N GLU A 183 -3.67 -10.20 7.89
CA GLU A 183 -4.37 -10.90 8.96
C GLU A 183 -3.52 -10.95 10.24
N ARG A 184 -2.22 -11.20 10.13
CA ARG A 184 -1.27 -11.12 11.25
C ARG A 184 -1.16 -9.72 11.84
N LEU A 185 -1.27 -8.67 11.03
CA LEU A 185 -1.29 -7.28 11.48
C LEU A 185 -2.52 -6.98 12.37
N GLY A 186 -3.66 -7.65 12.12
CA GLY A 186 -4.88 -7.50 12.90
C GLY A 186 -5.68 -6.23 12.62
N ASP A 187 -5.27 -5.38 11.68
CA ASP A 187 -6.04 -4.18 11.26
C ASP A 187 -7.07 -4.56 10.20
N LEU A 188 -8.33 -4.73 10.64
CA LEU A 188 -9.43 -5.16 9.79
C LEU A 188 -9.73 -4.20 8.64
N ARG A 189 -9.31 -2.91 8.70
CA ARG A 189 -9.48 -1.95 7.60
C ARG A 189 -8.68 -2.37 6.35
N ARG A 190 -7.59 -3.11 6.53
CA ARG A 190 -6.63 -3.47 5.48
C ARG A 190 -6.92 -4.82 4.81
N VAL A 191 -7.69 -5.68 5.47
CA VAL A 191 -7.97 -7.06 5.01
C VAL A 191 -8.86 -7.12 3.77
N PRO A 192 -9.95 -6.32 3.63
CA PRO A 192 -10.88 -6.44 2.50
C PRO A 192 -10.22 -6.28 1.13
N SER A 193 -9.33 -5.30 0.97
CA SER A 193 -8.65 -5.09 -0.31
C SER A 193 -7.67 -6.22 -0.69
N ALA A 194 -7.12 -6.96 0.30
CA ALA A 194 -6.33 -8.16 0.02
C ALA A 194 -7.20 -9.34 -0.38
N LEU A 195 -8.37 -9.49 0.25
CA LEU A 195 -9.34 -10.51 -0.12
C LEU A 195 -9.88 -10.30 -1.53
N VAL A 196 -10.20 -9.05 -1.91
CA VAL A 196 -10.61 -8.71 -3.28
C VAL A 196 -9.53 -9.10 -4.27
N ALA A 197 -8.29 -8.68 -4.03
CA ALA A 197 -7.17 -8.97 -4.92
C ALA A 197 -6.92 -10.49 -5.08
N LEU A 198 -6.96 -11.24 -3.97
CA LEU A 198 -6.82 -12.70 -4.00
C LEU A 198 -8.00 -13.36 -4.72
N GLY A 199 -9.23 -12.88 -4.51
CA GLY A 199 -10.41 -13.37 -5.23
C GLY A 199 -10.28 -13.17 -6.73
N GLN A 200 -9.80 -12.02 -7.19
CA GLN A 200 -9.53 -11.77 -8.61
C GLN A 200 -8.48 -12.73 -9.19
N ALA A 201 -7.43 -13.02 -8.44
CA ALA A 201 -6.41 -13.97 -8.88
C ALA A 201 -6.93 -15.43 -8.93
N GLU A 202 -7.75 -15.84 -7.96
CA GLU A 202 -8.39 -17.15 -7.97
C GLU A 202 -9.36 -17.29 -9.15
N LEU A 203 -10.11 -16.23 -9.46
CA LEU A 203 -10.99 -16.20 -10.62
C LEU A 203 -10.19 -16.37 -11.92
N ALA A 204 -9.08 -15.64 -12.06
CA ALA A 204 -8.17 -15.77 -13.20
C ALA A 204 -7.47 -17.14 -13.27
N ALA A 205 -7.30 -17.81 -12.12
CA ALA A 205 -6.77 -19.18 -12.05
C ALA A 205 -7.80 -20.27 -12.36
N GLY A 206 -9.08 -19.89 -12.60
CA GLY A 206 -10.16 -20.84 -12.88
C GLY A 206 -10.84 -21.43 -11.65
N GLU A 207 -10.73 -20.78 -10.50
CA GLU A 207 -11.25 -21.23 -9.20
C GLU A 207 -12.41 -20.32 -8.71
N PRO A 208 -13.56 -20.25 -9.45
CA PRO A 208 -14.60 -19.25 -9.15
C PRO A 208 -15.26 -19.45 -7.78
N GLN A 209 -15.36 -20.69 -7.26
CA GLN A 209 -15.93 -20.94 -5.93
C GLN A 209 -15.05 -20.35 -4.82
N ARG A 210 -13.72 -20.46 -4.95
CA ARG A 210 -12.76 -19.85 -4.02
C ARG A 210 -12.81 -18.34 -4.12
N ALA A 211 -12.86 -17.80 -5.34
CA ALA A 211 -13.00 -16.37 -5.60
C ALA A 211 -14.24 -15.79 -4.90
N ALA A 212 -15.40 -16.46 -5.04
CA ALA A 212 -16.66 -16.04 -4.40
C ALA A 212 -16.55 -16.05 -2.87
N GLY A 213 -15.88 -17.06 -2.29
CA GLY A 213 -15.65 -17.12 -0.84
C GLY A 213 -14.80 -15.96 -0.32
N PHE A 214 -13.72 -15.59 -1.01
CA PHE A 214 -12.90 -14.45 -0.65
C PHE A 214 -13.65 -13.12 -0.82
N ALA A 215 -14.36 -12.93 -1.93
CA ALA A 215 -15.12 -11.73 -2.21
C ALA A 215 -16.28 -11.52 -1.20
N TYR A 216 -17.00 -12.58 -0.84
CA TYR A 216 -18.03 -12.53 0.22
C TYR A 216 -17.45 -12.04 1.54
N ARG A 217 -16.34 -12.63 1.98
CA ARG A 217 -15.64 -12.21 3.19
C ARG A 217 -15.15 -10.75 3.12
N ALA A 218 -14.72 -10.30 1.93
CA ALA A 218 -14.31 -8.91 1.71
C ALA A 218 -15.48 -7.94 1.92
N VAL A 219 -16.67 -8.23 1.40
CA VAL A 219 -17.89 -7.42 1.58
C VAL A 219 -18.26 -7.31 3.05
N GLU A 220 -18.32 -8.45 3.77
CA GLU A 220 -18.66 -8.47 5.18
C GLU A 220 -17.72 -7.61 6.01
N LEU A 221 -16.40 -7.78 5.83
CA LEU A 221 -15.40 -7.03 6.56
C LEU A 221 -15.36 -5.56 6.17
N ALA A 222 -15.54 -5.22 4.88
CA ALA A 222 -15.53 -3.82 4.43
C ALA A 222 -16.70 -3.04 5.04
N ARG A 223 -17.88 -3.63 5.09
CA ARG A 223 -19.06 -3.05 5.73
C ARG A 223 -18.89 -2.93 7.25
N ALA A 224 -18.44 -4.00 7.91
CA ALA A 224 -18.21 -4.00 9.35
C ALA A 224 -17.15 -2.99 9.79
N ALA A 225 -16.10 -2.79 8.99
CA ALA A 225 -15.06 -1.79 9.24
C ALA A 225 -15.46 -0.35 8.88
N GLY A 226 -16.61 -0.13 8.26
CA GLY A 226 -17.08 1.20 7.83
C GLY A 226 -16.15 1.83 6.80
N LEU A 227 -15.73 1.05 5.81
CA LEU A 227 -14.81 1.55 4.78
C LEU A 227 -15.49 2.54 3.84
N LEU A 228 -14.69 3.32 3.12
CA LEU A 228 -15.15 4.23 2.08
C LEU A 228 -16.12 3.54 1.11
N PRO A 229 -17.18 4.22 0.65
CA PRO A 229 -18.20 3.60 -0.20
C PRO A 229 -17.66 2.93 -1.46
N TRP A 230 -16.60 3.47 -2.07
CA TRP A 230 -16.00 2.89 -3.26
C TRP A 230 -15.28 1.55 -2.95
N ARG A 231 -14.70 1.39 -1.74
CA ARG A 231 -14.07 0.13 -1.31
C ARG A 231 -15.11 -0.97 -1.07
N ILE A 232 -16.28 -0.58 -0.55
CA ILE A 232 -17.39 -1.51 -0.39
C ILE A 232 -17.91 -1.93 -1.77
N ARG A 233 -18.10 -0.98 -2.69
CA ARG A 233 -18.53 -1.30 -4.07
C ARG A 233 -17.53 -2.17 -4.81
N GLU A 234 -16.21 -1.96 -4.63
CA GLU A 234 -15.16 -2.81 -5.20
C GLU A 234 -15.31 -4.28 -4.74
N ALA A 235 -15.55 -4.49 -3.45
CA ALA A 235 -15.77 -5.83 -2.89
C ALA A 235 -17.08 -6.46 -3.40
N GLU A 236 -18.18 -5.67 -3.48
CA GLU A 236 -19.48 -6.12 -4.02
C GLU A 236 -19.38 -6.50 -5.50
N GLN A 237 -18.64 -5.73 -6.29
CA GLN A 237 -18.39 -6.03 -7.69
C GLN A 237 -17.59 -7.32 -7.85
N ALA A 238 -16.52 -7.51 -7.08
CA ALA A 238 -15.74 -8.74 -7.09
C ALA A 238 -16.60 -9.97 -6.73
N LEU A 239 -17.52 -9.83 -5.78
CA LEU A 239 -18.45 -10.88 -5.42
C LEU A 239 -19.40 -11.20 -6.59
N ALA A 240 -20.00 -10.19 -7.20
CA ALA A 240 -20.92 -10.38 -8.32
C ALA A 240 -20.25 -11.06 -9.53
N GLU A 241 -19.00 -10.69 -9.85
CA GLU A 241 -18.20 -11.30 -10.91
C GLU A 241 -17.89 -12.78 -10.61
N ALA A 242 -17.47 -13.09 -9.38
CA ALA A 242 -17.17 -14.46 -8.96
C ALA A 242 -18.42 -15.34 -8.96
N GLU A 243 -19.57 -14.86 -8.47
CA GLU A 243 -20.83 -15.58 -8.50
C GLU A 243 -21.33 -15.82 -9.94
N ALA A 244 -21.15 -14.85 -10.84
CA ALA A 244 -21.46 -15.03 -12.24
C ALA A 244 -20.62 -16.14 -12.88
N ALA A 245 -19.32 -16.20 -12.55
CA ALA A 245 -18.44 -17.26 -13.02
C ALA A 245 -18.79 -18.64 -12.43
N VAL A 246 -19.21 -18.71 -11.17
CA VAL A 246 -19.71 -19.96 -10.56
C VAL A 246 -20.94 -20.48 -11.32
N ARG A 247 -21.90 -19.58 -11.63
CA ARG A 247 -23.10 -19.96 -12.41
C ARG A 247 -22.79 -20.42 -13.84
N ALA A 248 -21.75 -19.88 -14.45
CA ALA A 248 -21.33 -20.24 -15.80
C ALA A 248 -20.56 -21.58 -15.87
N ALA A 249 -19.98 -22.01 -14.74
CA ALA A 249 -19.21 -23.25 -14.64
C ALA A 249 -20.04 -24.49 -14.22
N GLY A 250 -21.26 -24.28 -13.74
CA GLY A 250 -22.22 -25.36 -13.34
C GLY A 250 -23.28 -25.60 -14.36
#